data_ac81dfc853bd6538a15cfded40af58ac
#
_entry.id   ac81dfc853bd6538a15cfded40af58ac
#
_cell.length_a   1.000
_cell.length_b   1.000
_cell.length_c   1.000
_cell.angle_alpha   90.00
_cell.angle_beta   90.00
_cell.angle_gamma   90.00
#
_symmetry.space_group_name_H-M   'P 1'
#
loop_
_entity.id
_entity.type
_entity.pdbx_description
1 polymer ?
#
loop_
_entity_poly.entity_id
_entity_poly.type
_entity_poly.pdbx_seq_one_letter_code
_entity_poly.pdbx_strand_id
1 'polypeptide(L)'
;MPRKAVIVKREVLPDPKYKSELVAKFINRIMQRGKKNLAQSILYDAFDIIHEKAKEDPLPLFQKAVENVKPVVEVRSRRVGGSTYQVPTEVRYLRRTTLSLRWILASAKQRGEKGMAAKLAGELIDASKGRGAAFKKKEDTHRMAEANKAFAHYRW
;
A
#
# COMPACT_ATOMS: atom_id res chain seq x y z
N MET A 1 23.34 -14.55 15.65
CA MET A 1 22.13 -14.78 14.84
C MET A 1 22.09 -16.26 14.44
N PRO A 2 20.99 -17.00 14.70
CA PRO A 2 20.91 -18.39 14.29
C PRO A 2 20.86 -18.50 12.76
N ARG A 3 21.79 -19.22 12.17
CA ARG A 3 21.92 -19.40 10.71
C ARG A 3 20.78 -20.21 10.08
N LYS A 4 20.00 -20.94 10.88
CA LYS A 4 18.95 -21.88 10.43
C LYS A 4 17.59 -21.60 11.09
N ALA A 5 17.30 -20.37 11.46
CA ALA A 5 15.98 -20.07 12.03
C ALA A 5 14.89 -20.06 10.94
N VAL A 6 13.95 -20.98 11.04
CA VAL A 6 12.72 -20.94 10.27
C VAL A 6 11.85 -19.83 10.85
N ILE A 7 11.68 -18.73 10.12
CA ILE A 7 10.81 -17.64 10.55
C ILE A 7 9.37 -18.04 10.29
N VAL A 8 8.66 -18.39 11.35
CA VAL A 8 7.21 -18.64 11.29
C VAL A 8 6.51 -17.29 11.12
N LYS A 9 5.83 -17.10 10.00
CA LYS A 9 5.01 -15.90 9.77
C LYS A 9 3.78 -15.97 10.66
N ARG A 10 3.59 -14.95 11.51
CA ARG A 10 2.36 -14.84 12.31
C ARG A 10 1.17 -14.58 11.38
N GLU A 11 0.10 -15.33 11.59
CA GLU A 11 -1.17 -15.10 10.91
C GLU A 11 -1.80 -13.80 11.45
N VAL A 12 -2.37 -13.02 10.53
CA VAL A 12 -3.08 -11.79 10.88
C VAL A 12 -4.54 -12.13 11.05
N LEU A 13 -5.05 -12.07 12.28
CA LEU A 13 -6.48 -12.23 12.54
C LEU A 13 -7.28 -11.17 11.80
N PRO A 14 -8.44 -11.51 11.23
CA PRO A 14 -9.31 -10.56 10.55
C PRO A 14 -9.84 -9.49 11.54
N ASP A 15 -10.18 -8.33 10.99
CA ASP A 15 -10.74 -7.24 11.77
C ASP A 15 -12.12 -7.60 12.34
N PRO A 16 -12.45 -7.26 13.60
CA PRO A 16 -13.71 -7.66 14.24
C PRO A 16 -14.96 -7.01 13.59
N LYS A 17 -14.88 -5.75 13.12
CA LYS A 17 -16.01 -5.04 12.52
C LYS A 17 -16.25 -5.49 11.08
N TYR A 18 -15.21 -5.53 10.25
CA TYR A 18 -15.29 -5.82 8.81
C TYR A 18 -14.91 -7.25 8.42
N LYS A 19 -14.47 -8.09 9.35
CA LYS A 19 -14.07 -9.49 9.15
C LYS A 19 -13.08 -9.69 7.98
N SER A 20 -12.25 -8.67 7.72
CA SER A 20 -11.30 -8.63 6.61
C SER A 20 -9.85 -8.58 7.08
N GLU A 21 -9.02 -9.51 6.58
CA GLU A 21 -7.58 -9.47 6.82
C GLU A 21 -6.90 -8.25 6.22
N LEU A 22 -7.42 -7.75 5.08
CA LEU A 22 -6.85 -6.59 4.40
C LEU A 22 -7.00 -5.33 5.28
N VAL A 23 -8.15 -5.18 5.93
CA VAL A 23 -8.42 -4.11 6.90
C VAL A 23 -7.47 -4.25 8.09
N ALA A 24 -7.34 -5.45 8.66
CA ALA A 24 -6.42 -5.69 9.78
C ALA A 24 -4.95 -5.38 9.42
N LYS A 25 -4.50 -5.76 8.22
CA LYS A 25 -3.17 -5.42 7.70
C LYS A 25 -2.99 -3.92 7.55
N PHE A 26 -4.03 -3.19 7.15
CA PHE A 26 -3.96 -1.74 7.02
C PHE A 26 -3.94 -1.04 8.38
N ILE A 27 -4.74 -1.48 9.35
CA ILE A 27 -4.68 -0.99 10.75
C ILE A 27 -3.27 -1.16 11.31
N ASN A 28 -2.66 -2.34 11.14
CA ASN A 28 -1.29 -2.59 11.57
C ASN A 28 -0.27 -1.66 10.87
N ARG A 29 -0.58 -1.20 9.65
CA ARG A 29 0.27 -0.27 8.91
C ARG A 29 0.11 1.18 9.34
N ILE A 30 -1.10 1.59 9.73
CA ILE A 30 -1.40 2.92 10.28
C ILE A 30 -0.80 3.04 11.68
N MET A 31 -0.82 1.97 12.45
CA MET A 31 -0.39 1.93 13.85
C MET A 31 1.01 2.49 14.04
N GLN A 32 1.17 3.35 15.03
CA GLN A 32 2.45 3.89 15.48
C GLN A 32 2.60 3.63 16.99
N ARG A 33 3.81 3.33 17.44
CA ARG A 33 4.15 3.09 18.87
C ARG A 33 3.24 2.08 19.56
N GLY A 34 2.70 1.08 18.83
CA GLY A 34 1.82 0.06 19.38
C GLY A 34 0.38 0.50 19.67
N LYS A 35 -0.02 1.74 19.36
CA LYS A 35 -1.37 2.27 19.62
C LYS A 35 -2.39 1.74 18.61
N LYS A 36 -2.75 0.44 18.74
CA LYS A 36 -3.62 -0.25 17.79
C LYS A 36 -5.05 0.30 17.79
N ASN A 37 -5.63 0.53 18.97
CA ASN A 37 -7.00 1.04 19.12
C ASN A 37 -7.17 2.39 18.42
N LEU A 38 -6.20 3.30 18.56
CA LEU A 38 -6.21 4.60 17.88
C LEU A 38 -6.15 4.43 16.35
N ALA A 39 -5.30 3.53 15.85
CA ALA A 39 -5.21 3.27 14.42
C ALA A 39 -6.51 2.67 13.86
N GLN A 40 -7.19 1.84 14.65
CA GLN A 40 -8.46 1.23 14.33
C GLN A 40 -9.59 2.28 14.27
N SER A 41 -9.67 3.16 15.26
CA SER A 41 -10.61 4.28 15.30
C SER A 41 -10.43 5.18 14.07
N ILE A 42 -9.18 5.61 13.77
CA ILE A 42 -8.88 6.46 12.60
C ILE A 42 -9.36 5.80 11.28
N LEU A 43 -9.21 4.49 11.12
CA LEU A 43 -9.65 3.82 9.92
C LEU A 43 -11.18 3.69 9.86
N TYR A 44 -11.83 3.43 10.98
CA TYR A 44 -13.29 3.35 11.03
C TYR A 44 -13.92 4.72 10.75
N ASP A 45 -13.41 5.78 11.36
CA ASP A 45 -13.85 7.15 11.08
C ASP A 45 -13.63 7.50 9.59
N ALA A 46 -12.53 7.04 8.97
CA ALA A 46 -12.31 7.22 7.55
C ALA A 46 -13.35 6.48 6.70
N PHE A 47 -13.75 5.28 7.09
CA PHE A 47 -14.79 4.52 6.41
C PHE A 47 -16.17 5.16 6.56
N ASP A 48 -16.49 5.70 7.71
CA ASP A 48 -17.72 6.44 7.94
C ASP A 48 -17.79 7.71 7.06
N ILE A 49 -16.67 8.46 6.95
CA ILE A 49 -16.55 9.60 6.02
C ILE A 49 -16.69 9.17 4.55
N ILE A 50 -16.17 8.00 4.17
CA ILE A 50 -16.34 7.46 2.80
C ILE A 50 -17.81 7.17 2.54
N HIS A 51 -18.48 6.54 3.48
CA HIS A 51 -19.92 6.23 3.38
C HIS A 51 -20.76 7.50 3.18
N GLU A 52 -20.48 8.55 3.95
CA GLU A 52 -21.16 9.84 3.84
C GLU A 52 -20.91 10.55 2.50
N LYS A 53 -19.65 10.57 2.03
CA LYS A 53 -19.23 11.32 0.84
C LYS A 53 -19.49 10.59 -0.47
N ALA A 54 -19.20 9.29 -0.51
CA ALA A 54 -19.34 8.49 -1.72
C ALA A 54 -20.71 7.83 -1.84
N LYS A 55 -21.45 7.70 -0.72
CA LYS A 55 -22.72 6.96 -0.62
C LYS A 55 -22.59 5.50 -1.08
N GLU A 56 -21.40 4.96 -0.99
CA GLU A 56 -21.04 3.58 -1.34
C GLU A 56 -20.57 2.82 -0.08
N ASP A 57 -20.61 1.49 -0.14
CA ASP A 57 -20.04 0.66 0.92
C ASP A 57 -18.52 0.89 0.98
N PRO A 58 -17.96 1.25 2.15
CA PRO A 58 -16.55 1.55 2.29
C PRO A 58 -15.63 0.35 2.06
N LEU A 59 -16.08 -0.89 2.33
CA LEU A 59 -15.23 -2.06 2.19
C LEU A 59 -14.89 -2.41 0.73
N PRO A 60 -15.86 -2.52 -0.20
CA PRO A 60 -15.57 -2.69 -1.63
C PRO A 60 -14.76 -1.54 -2.22
N LEU A 61 -15.06 -0.29 -1.82
CA LEU A 61 -14.31 0.87 -2.27
C LEU A 61 -12.83 0.80 -1.82
N PHE A 62 -12.58 0.42 -0.58
CA PHE A 62 -11.23 0.20 -0.05
C PHE A 62 -10.50 -0.91 -0.81
N GLN A 63 -11.16 -2.04 -1.06
CA GLN A 63 -10.57 -3.15 -1.83
C GLN A 63 -10.20 -2.70 -3.24
N LYS A 64 -11.09 -1.98 -3.93
CA LYS A 64 -10.85 -1.42 -5.26
C LYS A 64 -9.70 -0.42 -5.25
N ALA A 65 -9.64 0.48 -4.27
CA ALA A 65 -8.54 1.43 -4.11
C ALA A 65 -7.19 0.71 -3.96
N VAL A 66 -7.13 -0.32 -3.11
CA VAL A 66 -5.91 -1.11 -2.91
C VAL A 66 -5.52 -1.83 -4.20
N GLU A 67 -6.47 -2.43 -4.93
CA GLU A 67 -6.21 -3.14 -6.18
C GLU A 67 -5.66 -2.18 -7.26
N ASN A 68 -6.25 -1.01 -7.40
CA ASN A 68 -5.80 0.01 -8.35
C ASN A 68 -4.36 0.48 -8.09
N VAL A 69 -3.91 0.50 -6.83
CA VAL A 69 -2.58 0.97 -6.42
C VAL A 69 -1.53 -0.15 -6.41
N LYS A 70 -1.91 -1.43 -6.49
CA LYS A 70 -0.97 -2.54 -6.52
C LYS A 70 -0.02 -2.47 -7.72
N PRO A 71 1.32 -2.41 -7.52
CA PRO A 71 2.27 -2.46 -8.63
C PRO A 71 2.51 -3.89 -9.08
N VAL A 72 2.67 -4.09 -10.39
CA VAL A 72 3.07 -5.37 -10.98
C VAL A 72 4.59 -5.50 -11.00
N VAL A 73 5.28 -4.39 -11.27
CA VAL A 73 6.74 -4.31 -11.39
C VAL A 73 7.31 -3.25 -10.44
N GLU A 74 8.51 -3.47 -9.96
CA GLU A 74 9.30 -2.50 -9.22
C GLU A 74 10.74 -2.44 -9.78
N VAL A 75 11.45 -1.36 -9.49
CA VAL A 75 12.84 -1.22 -9.87
C VAL A 75 13.72 -1.48 -8.65
N ARG A 76 14.72 -2.32 -8.81
CA ARG A 76 15.72 -2.62 -7.77
C ARG A 76 17.11 -2.27 -8.25
N SER A 77 17.85 -1.59 -7.37
CA SER A 77 19.26 -1.31 -7.63
C SER A 77 20.09 -2.58 -7.51
N ARG A 78 20.89 -2.87 -8.55
CA ARG A 78 21.86 -3.96 -8.59
C ARG A 78 23.23 -3.41 -8.95
N ARG A 79 24.29 -3.87 -8.26
CA ARG A 79 25.65 -3.49 -8.57
C ARG A 79 26.29 -4.58 -9.42
N VAL A 80 26.72 -4.21 -10.62
CA VAL A 80 27.37 -5.12 -11.57
C VAL A 80 28.64 -4.44 -12.08
N GLY A 81 29.81 -5.09 -11.92
CA GLY A 81 31.09 -4.57 -12.40
C GLY A 81 31.45 -3.17 -11.86
N GLY A 82 31.05 -2.84 -10.61
CA GLY A 82 31.31 -1.52 -10.02
C GLY A 82 30.26 -0.45 -10.28
N SER A 83 29.40 -0.60 -11.30
CA SER A 83 28.31 0.31 -11.61
C SER A 83 26.97 -0.16 -11.01
N THR A 84 26.10 0.80 -10.65
CA THR A 84 24.78 0.50 -10.09
C THR A 84 23.70 0.67 -11.17
N TYR A 85 23.00 -0.41 -11.46
CA TYR A 85 21.91 -0.45 -12.43
C TYR A 85 20.55 -0.57 -11.74
N GLN A 86 19.56 0.09 -12.32
CA GLN A 86 18.17 0.01 -11.89
C GLN A 86 17.49 -1.13 -12.68
N VAL A 87 17.33 -2.30 -12.04
CA VAL A 87 16.83 -3.50 -12.70
C VAL A 87 15.33 -3.67 -12.43
N PRO A 88 14.47 -3.73 -13.46
CA PRO A 88 13.05 -4.01 -13.29
C PRO A 88 12.82 -5.45 -12.86
N THR A 89 12.02 -5.65 -11.84
CA THR A 89 11.67 -6.97 -11.29
C THR A 89 10.18 -7.07 -11.04
N GLU A 90 9.59 -8.24 -11.26
CA GLU A 90 8.21 -8.48 -10.88
C GLU A 90 8.05 -8.47 -9.36
N VAL A 91 6.94 -7.92 -8.90
CA VAL A 91 6.60 -7.86 -7.49
C VAL A 91 5.79 -9.08 -7.10
N ARG A 92 6.21 -9.83 -6.07
CA ARG A 92 5.46 -10.96 -5.53
C ARG A 92 4.11 -10.49 -4.96
N TYR A 93 3.05 -11.29 -5.10
CA TYR A 93 1.68 -10.95 -4.70
C TYR A 93 1.56 -10.31 -3.29
N LEU A 94 2.16 -10.94 -2.27
CA LEU A 94 2.12 -10.41 -0.90
C LEU A 94 2.79 -9.03 -0.79
N ARG A 95 3.85 -8.79 -1.56
CA ARG A 95 4.55 -7.52 -1.58
C ARG A 95 3.75 -6.44 -2.32
N ARG A 96 3.00 -6.78 -3.39
CA ARG A 96 2.10 -5.86 -4.07
C ARG A 96 1.13 -5.21 -3.10
N THR A 97 0.47 -6.03 -2.26
CA THR A 97 -0.45 -5.56 -1.21
C THR A 97 0.27 -4.69 -0.18
N THR A 98 1.45 -5.08 0.26
CA THR A 98 2.22 -4.30 1.25
C THR A 98 2.63 -2.93 0.70
N LEU A 99 3.03 -2.86 -0.58
CA LEU A 99 3.40 -1.61 -1.25
C LEU A 99 2.20 -0.69 -1.43
N SER A 100 1.05 -1.22 -1.90
CA SER A 100 -0.16 -0.42 -2.06
C SER A 100 -0.62 0.22 -0.75
N LEU A 101 -0.69 -0.54 0.34
CA LEU A 101 -1.04 -0.01 1.66
C LEU A 101 -0.05 1.06 2.15
N ARG A 102 1.25 0.87 1.88
CA ARG A 102 2.30 1.85 2.21
C ARG A 102 2.13 3.13 1.43
N TRP A 103 1.89 3.04 0.12
CA TRP A 103 1.76 4.22 -0.73
C TRP A 103 0.49 5.00 -0.43
N ILE A 104 -0.64 4.34 -0.24
CA ILE A 104 -1.89 4.98 0.19
C ILE A 104 -1.67 5.75 1.49
N LEU A 105 -1.05 5.13 2.50
CA LEU A 105 -0.80 5.80 3.78
C LEU A 105 0.16 6.98 3.65
N ALA A 106 1.23 6.84 2.85
CA ALA A 106 2.21 7.90 2.63
C ALA A 106 1.58 9.09 1.89
N SER A 107 0.78 8.83 0.87
CA SER A 107 0.06 9.86 0.10
C SER A 107 -1.00 10.55 0.94
N ALA A 108 -1.77 9.80 1.74
CA ALA A 108 -2.75 10.37 2.65
C ALA A 108 -2.10 11.35 3.65
N LYS A 109 -0.93 11.03 4.19
CA LYS A 109 -0.22 11.93 5.12
C LYS A 109 0.14 13.28 4.52
N GLN A 110 0.36 13.35 3.20
CA GLN A 110 0.75 14.57 2.48
C GLN A 110 -0.45 15.46 2.13
N ARG A 111 -1.68 14.96 2.28
CA ARG A 111 -2.90 15.73 1.98
C ARG A 111 -3.10 16.87 2.99
N GLY A 112 -3.80 17.91 2.54
CA GLY A 112 -4.04 19.15 3.32
C GLY A 112 -5.24 19.09 4.26
N GLU A 113 -6.10 18.02 4.19
CA GLU A 113 -7.30 17.93 5.03
C GLU A 113 -6.95 17.88 6.53
N LYS A 114 -7.87 18.32 7.37
CA LYS A 114 -7.71 18.25 8.83
C LYS A 114 -8.03 16.83 9.33
N GLY A 115 -7.09 16.24 10.07
CA GLY A 115 -7.24 14.92 10.67
C GLY A 115 -6.87 13.77 9.72
N MET A 116 -6.34 12.68 10.30
CA MET A 116 -5.87 11.54 9.51
C MET A 116 -7.01 10.74 8.88
N ALA A 117 -8.16 10.68 9.52
CA ALA A 117 -9.35 10.02 8.99
C ALA A 117 -9.83 10.67 7.68
N ALA A 118 -9.95 12.00 7.65
CA ALA A 118 -10.36 12.75 6.45
C ALA A 118 -9.33 12.60 5.31
N LYS A 119 -8.02 12.64 5.64
CA LYS A 119 -6.93 12.42 4.67
C LYS A 119 -6.99 11.02 4.04
N LEU A 120 -7.19 9.99 4.86
CA LEU A 120 -7.33 8.61 4.40
C LEU A 120 -8.58 8.43 3.52
N ALA A 121 -9.71 8.97 3.95
CA ALA A 121 -10.95 8.90 3.19
C ALA A 121 -10.79 9.54 1.81
N GLY A 122 -10.21 10.74 1.75
CA GLY A 122 -9.94 11.42 0.49
C GLY A 122 -9.05 10.62 -0.45
N GLU A 123 -7.93 10.09 0.05
CA GLU A 123 -7.00 9.30 -0.78
C GLU A 123 -7.61 7.98 -1.26
N LEU A 124 -8.42 7.31 -0.42
CA LEU A 124 -9.10 6.07 -0.79
C LEU A 124 -10.17 6.30 -1.88
N ILE A 125 -10.94 7.38 -1.79
CA ILE A 125 -11.91 7.76 -2.81
C ILE A 125 -11.20 8.07 -4.14
N ASP A 126 -10.11 8.83 -4.11
CA ASP A 126 -9.35 9.17 -5.32
C ASP A 126 -8.71 7.92 -5.93
N ALA A 127 -8.09 7.06 -5.11
CA ALA A 127 -7.46 5.83 -5.57
C ALA A 127 -8.47 4.82 -6.15
N SER A 128 -9.70 4.75 -5.62
CA SER A 128 -10.76 3.89 -6.16
C SER A 128 -11.18 4.29 -7.57
N LYS A 129 -11.04 5.60 -7.89
CA LYS A 129 -11.32 6.19 -9.21
C LYS A 129 -10.10 6.23 -10.13
N GLY A 130 -8.97 5.59 -9.75
CA GLY A 130 -7.73 5.62 -10.53
C GLY A 130 -7.05 7.00 -10.54
N ARG A 131 -7.20 7.76 -9.47
CA ARG A 131 -6.62 9.10 -9.28
C ARG A 131 -5.88 9.18 -7.95
N GLY A 132 -5.28 10.31 -7.64
CA GLY A 132 -4.58 10.54 -6.39
C GLY A 132 -3.08 10.24 -6.44
N ALA A 133 -2.38 10.66 -5.38
CA ALA A 133 -0.92 10.57 -5.33
C ALA A 133 -0.42 9.13 -5.20
N ALA A 134 -1.16 8.25 -4.55
CA ALA A 134 -0.83 6.83 -4.45
C ALA A 134 -0.91 6.12 -5.81
N PHE A 135 -1.94 6.42 -6.61
CA PHE A 135 -2.08 5.88 -7.96
C PHE A 135 -0.97 6.40 -8.88
N LYS A 136 -0.69 7.70 -8.84
CA LYS A 136 0.43 8.31 -9.58
C LYS A 136 1.76 7.66 -9.22
N LYS A 137 2.01 7.35 -7.94
CA LYS A 137 3.22 6.65 -7.50
C LYS A 137 3.37 5.27 -8.14
N LYS A 138 2.27 4.53 -8.33
CA LYS A 138 2.28 3.26 -9.08
C LYS A 138 2.68 3.50 -10.53
N GLU A 139 2.05 4.47 -11.22
CA GLU A 139 2.35 4.78 -12.61
C GLU A 139 3.80 5.20 -12.81
N ASP A 140 4.33 6.07 -11.93
CA ASP A 140 5.73 6.49 -11.97
C ASP A 140 6.68 5.30 -11.78
N THR A 141 6.33 4.36 -10.88
CA THR A 141 7.12 3.14 -10.67
C THR A 141 7.11 2.25 -11.91
N HIS A 142 5.95 2.08 -12.57
CA HIS A 142 5.84 1.31 -13.81
C HIS A 142 6.60 1.99 -14.95
N ARG A 143 6.50 3.31 -15.08
CA ARG A 143 7.25 4.10 -16.09
C ARG A 143 8.76 3.97 -15.89
N MET A 144 9.22 4.05 -14.64
CA MET A 144 10.65 3.81 -14.33
C MET A 144 11.09 2.38 -14.69
N ALA A 145 10.25 1.38 -14.44
CA ALA A 145 10.55 0.00 -14.79
C ALA A 145 10.62 -0.19 -16.31
N GLU A 146 9.74 0.46 -17.05
CA GLU A 146 9.74 0.41 -18.52
C GLU A 146 10.96 1.12 -19.12
N ALA A 147 11.31 2.31 -18.63
CA ALA A 147 12.51 3.03 -19.04
C ALA A 147 13.81 2.23 -18.82
N ASN A 148 13.82 1.39 -17.78
CA ASN A 148 14.98 0.54 -17.45
C ASN A 148 14.88 -0.89 -18.01
N LYS A 149 13.95 -1.17 -18.92
CA LYS A 149 13.70 -2.50 -19.50
C LYS A 149 14.95 -3.12 -20.13
N ALA A 150 15.83 -2.31 -20.69
CA ALA A 150 17.11 -2.77 -21.26
C ALA A 150 18.01 -3.51 -20.26
N PHE A 151 17.89 -3.20 -18.95
CA PHE A 151 18.67 -3.83 -17.89
C PHE A 151 17.99 -5.08 -17.27
N ALA A 152 16.88 -5.55 -17.85
CA ALA A 152 16.14 -6.71 -17.33
C ALA A 152 16.99 -8.00 -17.34
N HIS A 153 17.97 -8.13 -18.23
CA HIS A 153 18.88 -9.27 -18.28
C HIS A 153 19.83 -9.39 -17.07
N TYR A 154 20.01 -8.34 -16.27
CA TYR A 154 20.72 -8.39 -14.99
C TYR A 154 19.84 -8.90 -13.83
N ARG A 155 18.69 -9.48 -14.14
CA ARG A 155 17.78 -10.08 -13.15
C ARG A 155 18.22 -11.51 -12.85
N TRP A 156 18.68 -11.78 -11.63
CA TRP A 156 18.91 -13.12 -11.07
C TRP A 156 18.32 -13.25 -9.66
#